data_fb1cc3281e92e58bd0c99858871dde4d
#
_entry.id   fb1cc3281e92e58bd0c99858871dde4d
#
_cell.length_a   1.000
_cell.length_b   1.000
_cell.length_c   1.000
_cell.angle_alpha   90.00
_cell.angle_beta   90.00
_cell.angle_gamma   90.00
#
_symmetry.space_group_name_H-M   'P 1'
#
loop_
_entity.id
_entity.type
_entity.pdbx_description
1 polymer ?
#
loop_
_entity_poly.entity_id
_entity_poly.type
_entity_poly.pdbx_seq_one_letter_code
_entity_poly.pdbx_strand_id
1 'polypeptide(L)'
;RVFRAEAGLDRNVDNSPASVRFRVEVGGHALFETDVIRPGGAPVPVEAPLGGATVFDLIVDNGGDTRAFDQADWADARVLLEDGTEVYLDDLSRDGDPAVAWPFSFVYGGRPSSQLLPSWTRRAEVGDVEGGQRRTVTFTDPETGLEVRAVATVFTDVPGVDWTVHFTNRGTSATPVLEQVRALDASFPCAPGAPAVFHSLRSTCGVDDWQPFSEALPAGQRRAFAPTAGRSSLGACPFFDIQWTGGGATVGIGWTGQWAAAAENRDGTVALQAGMQTMHLSLKPGESVRTPRILMMQWSGEEVERAHNLWRGTMLRHITPRVRGGVVVPPIAHLTTAFYEMDKATEADALSHLDACKDLGFECYWHDAYYGRDDFPSVGNYVLPVERRFNSARYPNQ
;
A
#
# COMPACT_ATOMS: atom_id res chain seq x y z
N ARG A 1 -28.52 -7.84 -22.72
CA ARG A 1 -27.14 -7.48 -22.29
C ARG A 1 -26.74 -6.20 -23.01
N VAL A 2 -26.11 -5.28 -22.29
CA VAL A 2 -25.66 -3.99 -22.84
C VAL A 2 -24.22 -3.74 -22.36
N PHE A 3 -23.29 -3.46 -23.28
CA PHE A 3 -21.97 -2.99 -22.95
C PHE A 3 -22.02 -1.49 -22.71
N ARG A 4 -21.37 -1.03 -21.62
CA ARG A 4 -21.22 0.37 -21.25
C ARG A 4 -19.77 0.70 -20.94
N ALA A 5 -19.31 1.87 -21.38
CA ALA A 5 -18.00 2.41 -21.08
C ALA A 5 -17.96 3.93 -21.31
N GLU A 6 -16.86 4.55 -20.94
CA GLU A 6 -16.45 5.85 -21.44
C GLU A 6 -15.19 5.67 -22.30
N ALA A 7 -15.25 6.13 -23.57
CA ALA A 7 -14.16 6.02 -24.53
C ALA A 7 -13.42 7.35 -24.62
N GLY A 8 -12.09 7.36 -24.52
CA GLY A 8 -11.33 8.58 -24.57
C GLY A 8 -9.82 8.38 -24.74
N LEU A 9 -9.11 9.49 -24.90
CA LEU A 9 -7.65 9.57 -24.84
C LEU A 9 -7.20 9.94 -23.43
N ASP A 10 -6.11 9.36 -22.99
CA ASP A 10 -5.49 9.70 -21.70
C ASP A 10 -5.00 11.16 -21.74
N ARG A 11 -5.16 11.88 -20.63
CA ARG A 11 -4.74 13.28 -20.48
C ARG A 11 -3.23 13.53 -20.67
N ASN A 12 -2.41 12.49 -20.53
CA ASN A 12 -0.98 12.60 -20.78
C ASN A 12 -0.63 12.93 -22.25
N VAL A 13 -1.59 12.74 -23.17
CA VAL A 13 -1.44 13.07 -24.60
C VAL A 13 -2.16 14.35 -25.02
N ASP A 14 -2.67 15.16 -24.11
CA ASP A 14 -3.47 16.38 -24.40
C ASP A 14 -2.78 17.41 -25.33
N ASN A 15 -1.44 17.39 -25.39
CA ASN A 15 -0.67 18.28 -26.26
C ASN A 15 -0.02 17.52 -27.45
N SER A 16 -0.56 16.39 -27.82
CA SER A 16 -0.02 15.54 -28.89
C SER A 16 -0.94 15.53 -30.13
N PRO A 17 -0.48 15.04 -31.29
CA PRO A 17 -1.31 14.85 -32.47
C PRO A 17 -2.16 13.58 -32.45
N ALA A 18 -2.34 12.92 -31.30
CA ALA A 18 -3.09 11.67 -31.19
C ALA A 18 -4.47 11.74 -31.84
N SER A 19 -4.91 10.64 -32.43
CA SER A 19 -6.28 10.49 -32.95
C SER A 19 -6.71 9.04 -32.93
N VAL A 20 -7.86 8.76 -32.34
CA VAL A 20 -8.37 7.38 -32.21
C VAL A 20 -9.85 7.31 -32.53
N ARG A 21 -10.30 6.13 -32.90
CA ARG A 21 -11.71 5.80 -33.05
C ARG A 21 -11.98 4.51 -32.31
N PHE A 22 -13.10 4.47 -31.59
CA PHE A 22 -13.54 3.31 -30.82
C PHE A 22 -14.72 2.65 -31.48
N ARG A 23 -14.74 1.29 -31.50
CA ARG A 23 -15.87 0.50 -32.00
C ARG A 23 -16.17 -0.66 -31.08
N VAL A 24 -17.45 -1.00 -30.99
CA VAL A 24 -17.91 -2.25 -30.37
C VAL A 24 -18.55 -3.08 -31.48
N GLU A 25 -18.06 -4.30 -31.68
CA GLU A 25 -18.54 -5.19 -32.76
C GLU A 25 -19.01 -6.54 -32.19
N VAL A 26 -20.02 -7.13 -32.88
CA VAL A 26 -20.45 -8.50 -32.69
C VAL A 26 -20.43 -9.20 -34.05
N GLY A 27 -19.63 -10.26 -34.18
CA GLY A 27 -19.51 -11.00 -35.43
C GLY A 27 -19.11 -10.15 -36.63
N GLY A 28 -18.27 -9.13 -36.43
CA GLY A 28 -17.78 -8.21 -37.44
C GLY A 28 -18.78 -7.10 -37.83
N HIS A 29 -19.88 -6.97 -37.11
CA HIS A 29 -20.85 -5.89 -37.30
C HIS A 29 -20.71 -4.86 -36.17
N ALA A 30 -20.48 -3.59 -36.53
CA ALA A 30 -20.39 -2.50 -35.57
C ALA A 30 -21.76 -2.23 -34.92
N LEU A 31 -21.80 -2.33 -33.60
CA LEU A 31 -22.96 -1.95 -32.78
C LEU A 31 -22.86 -0.50 -32.29
N PHE A 32 -21.63 -0.01 -32.17
CA PHE A 32 -21.27 1.35 -31.76
C PHE A 32 -19.97 1.76 -32.42
N GLU A 33 -19.86 3.01 -32.84
CA GLU A 33 -18.64 3.61 -33.38
C GLU A 33 -18.59 5.09 -33.02
N THR A 34 -17.41 5.60 -32.60
CA THR A 34 -17.22 7.03 -32.37
C THR A 34 -16.77 7.75 -33.63
N ASP A 35 -16.94 9.05 -33.68
CA ASP A 35 -16.12 9.89 -34.52
C ASP A 35 -14.64 9.82 -34.07
N VAL A 36 -13.73 10.39 -34.84
CA VAL A 36 -12.32 10.46 -34.44
C VAL A 36 -12.17 11.36 -33.21
N ILE A 37 -11.74 10.77 -32.10
CA ILE A 37 -11.45 11.48 -30.85
C ILE A 37 -10.04 12.04 -30.91
N ARG A 38 -9.87 13.28 -30.46
CA ARG A 38 -8.61 14.01 -30.40
C ARG A 38 -8.33 14.47 -28.96
N PRO A 39 -7.06 14.75 -28.62
CA PRO A 39 -6.69 15.22 -27.29
C PRO A 39 -7.49 16.43 -26.81
N GLY A 40 -7.73 16.51 -25.49
CA GLY A 40 -8.52 17.58 -24.86
C GLY A 40 -10.03 17.49 -25.04
N GLY A 41 -10.52 16.46 -25.74
CA GLY A 41 -11.97 16.16 -25.84
C GLY A 41 -12.52 15.55 -24.55
N ALA A 42 -13.81 15.75 -24.31
CA ALA A 42 -14.50 15.01 -23.26
C ALA A 42 -14.61 13.51 -23.62
N PRO A 43 -14.59 12.59 -22.63
CA PRO A 43 -14.88 11.19 -22.88
C PRO A 43 -16.24 11.00 -23.56
N VAL A 44 -16.33 10.04 -24.46
CA VAL A 44 -17.56 9.71 -25.18
C VAL A 44 -18.25 8.55 -24.47
N PRO A 45 -19.48 8.73 -23.96
CA PRO A 45 -20.24 7.63 -23.38
C PRO A 45 -20.59 6.59 -24.43
N VAL A 46 -20.33 5.32 -24.10
CA VAL A 46 -20.58 4.18 -24.97
C VAL A 46 -21.72 3.35 -24.39
N GLU A 47 -22.70 3.06 -25.20
CA GLU A 47 -23.77 2.12 -24.89
C GLU A 47 -24.04 1.25 -26.12
N ALA A 48 -23.68 -0.04 -26.07
CA ALA A 48 -23.86 -0.98 -27.17
C ALA A 48 -24.73 -2.16 -26.75
N PRO A 49 -25.92 -2.33 -27.32
CA PRO A 49 -26.79 -3.46 -27.01
C PRO A 49 -26.23 -4.74 -27.64
N LEU A 50 -25.69 -5.62 -26.81
CA LEU A 50 -25.08 -6.89 -27.24
C LEU A 50 -26.09 -7.97 -27.59
N GLY A 51 -27.38 -7.79 -27.24
CA GLY A 51 -28.39 -8.82 -27.41
C GLY A 51 -28.03 -10.12 -26.69
N GLY A 52 -28.13 -11.23 -27.40
CA GLY A 52 -27.75 -12.57 -26.91
C GLY A 52 -26.31 -12.97 -27.21
N ALA A 53 -25.44 -12.05 -27.69
CA ALA A 53 -24.08 -12.37 -28.03
C ALA A 53 -23.26 -12.86 -26.80
N THR A 54 -22.45 -13.89 -27.01
CA THR A 54 -21.52 -14.43 -26.00
C THR A 54 -20.11 -13.91 -26.18
N VAL A 55 -19.80 -13.32 -27.34
CA VAL A 55 -18.52 -12.71 -27.68
C VAL A 55 -18.79 -11.39 -28.37
N PHE A 56 -17.99 -10.38 -28.05
CA PHE A 56 -17.96 -9.10 -28.74
C PHE A 56 -16.52 -8.56 -28.73
N ASP A 57 -16.23 -7.71 -29.71
CA ASP A 57 -14.92 -7.14 -29.90
C ASP A 57 -14.92 -5.65 -29.53
N LEU A 58 -13.93 -5.23 -28.77
CA LEU A 58 -13.60 -3.84 -28.50
C LEU A 58 -12.41 -3.43 -29.35
N ILE A 59 -12.62 -2.50 -30.26
CA ILE A 59 -11.65 -2.12 -31.26
C ILE A 59 -11.29 -0.65 -31.07
N VAL A 60 -9.98 -0.36 -31.09
CA VAL A 60 -9.45 0.99 -31.17
C VAL A 60 -8.57 1.07 -32.41
N ASP A 61 -8.89 1.98 -33.33
CA ASP A 61 -8.03 2.26 -34.47
C ASP A 61 -7.38 3.65 -34.37
N ASN A 62 -6.38 3.91 -35.21
CA ASN A 62 -5.56 5.10 -35.20
C ASN A 62 -6.22 6.35 -35.83
N GLY A 63 -7.54 6.39 -35.92
CA GLY A 63 -8.27 7.52 -36.50
C GLY A 63 -7.93 7.86 -37.96
N GLY A 64 -7.12 7.04 -38.65
CA GLY A 64 -6.74 7.20 -40.05
C GLY A 64 -5.37 7.85 -40.27
N ASP A 65 -4.55 8.02 -39.25
CA ASP A 65 -3.18 8.54 -39.33
C ASP A 65 -2.14 7.57 -38.78
N THR A 66 -1.24 7.95 -37.88
CA THR A 66 -0.21 7.09 -37.26
C THR A 66 -0.64 6.65 -35.87
N ARG A 67 -0.04 5.61 -35.34
CA ARG A 67 -0.26 5.14 -33.95
C ARG A 67 0.53 5.95 -32.90
N ALA A 68 1.14 7.07 -33.30
CA ALA A 68 1.95 7.85 -32.38
C ALA A 68 1.06 8.61 -31.40
N PHE A 69 1.30 8.39 -30.12
CA PHE A 69 0.56 9.01 -29.01
C PHE A 69 -0.89 8.53 -28.82
N ASP A 70 -1.34 7.51 -29.49
CA ASP A 70 -2.71 6.96 -29.41
C ASP A 70 -2.94 6.17 -28.11
N GLN A 71 -2.83 6.84 -26.98
CA GLN A 71 -3.10 6.24 -25.66
C GLN A 71 -4.60 6.34 -25.38
N ALA A 72 -5.30 5.28 -25.73
CA ALA A 72 -6.75 5.19 -25.71
C ALA A 72 -7.23 4.27 -24.59
N ASP A 73 -8.26 4.70 -23.87
CA ASP A 73 -8.86 3.98 -22.77
C ASP A 73 -10.35 3.72 -22.96
N TRP A 74 -10.76 2.50 -22.58
CA TRP A 74 -12.12 2.14 -22.28
C TRP A 74 -12.33 2.25 -20.77
N ALA A 75 -12.67 3.43 -20.27
CA ALA A 75 -12.88 3.64 -18.85
C ALA A 75 -14.25 3.11 -18.41
N ASP A 76 -14.33 2.58 -17.19
CA ASP A 76 -15.57 2.09 -16.57
C ASP A 76 -16.29 1.01 -17.43
N ALA A 77 -15.51 0.20 -18.16
CA ALA A 77 -16.00 -0.78 -19.13
C ALA A 77 -16.70 -1.96 -18.43
N ARG A 78 -17.97 -2.16 -18.70
CA ARG A 78 -18.80 -3.20 -18.08
C ARG A 78 -19.93 -3.70 -18.97
N VAL A 79 -20.39 -4.90 -18.67
CA VAL A 79 -21.61 -5.47 -19.28
C VAL A 79 -22.73 -5.48 -18.24
N LEU A 80 -23.84 -4.82 -18.54
CA LEU A 80 -25.07 -4.93 -17.79
C LEU A 80 -25.85 -6.16 -18.27
N LEU A 81 -26.08 -7.11 -17.37
CA LEU A 81 -26.85 -8.33 -17.63
C LEU A 81 -28.37 -8.07 -17.49
N GLU A 82 -29.19 -9.01 -17.97
CA GLU A 82 -30.65 -8.91 -17.94
C GLU A 82 -31.22 -8.90 -16.51
N ASP A 83 -30.55 -9.50 -15.57
CA ASP A 83 -30.89 -9.52 -14.14
C ASP A 83 -30.47 -8.26 -13.37
N GLY A 84 -29.87 -7.29 -14.06
CA GLY A 84 -29.37 -6.06 -13.47
C GLY A 84 -27.95 -6.17 -12.91
N THR A 85 -27.31 -7.33 -13.02
CA THR A 85 -25.90 -7.51 -12.58
C THR A 85 -24.97 -6.75 -13.52
N GLU A 86 -24.03 -5.98 -12.96
CA GLU A 86 -22.94 -5.36 -13.71
C GLU A 86 -21.67 -6.21 -13.61
N VAL A 87 -21.08 -6.53 -14.76
CA VAL A 87 -19.82 -7.28 -14.88
C VAL A 87 -18.77 -6.36 -15.49
N TYR A 88 -17.83 -5.90 -14.69
CA TYR A 88 -16.73 -5.07 -15.18
C TYR A 88 -15.71 -5.90 -15.94
N LEU A 89 -15.16 -5.35 -17.04
CA LEU A 89 -14.22 -6.08 -17.88
C LEU A 89 -12.85 -6.27 -17.21
N ASP A 90 -12.45 -5.38 -16.33
CA ASP A 90 -11.23 -5.51 -15.53
C ASP A 90 -11.36 -6.59 -14.43
N ASP A 91 -12.59 -7.03 -14.15
CA ASP A 91 -12.88 -8.15 -13.27
C ASP A 91 -12.82 -9.51 -14.00
N LEU A 92 -12.83 -9.52 -15.33
CA LEU A 92 -12.76 -10.75 -16.12
C LEU A 92 -11.31 -11.23 -16.25
N SER A 93 -11.07 -12.52 -15.98
CA SER A 93 -9.81 -13.15 -16.35
C SER A 93 -9.73 -13.26 -17.89
N ARG A 94 -8.60 -12.87 -18.47
CA ARG A 94 -8.35 -13.05 -19.90
C ARG A 94 -7.96 -14.51 -20.16
N ASP A 95 -8.49 -15.11 -21.23
CA ASP A 95 -8.03 -16.42 -21.67
C ASP A 95 -6.54 -16.33 -22.04
N GLY A 96 -5.69 -17.08 -21.31
CA GLY A 96 -4.25 -17.07 -21.49
C GLY A 96 -3.47 -16.09 -20.60
N ASP A 97 -4.15 -15.20 -19.85
CA ASP A 97 -3.48 -14.50 -18.77
C ASP A 97 -3.25 -15.44 -17.58
N PRO A 98 -2.07 -15.38 -16.94
CA PRO A 98 -1.95 -15.98 -15.62
C PRO A 98 -3.06 -15.35 -14.74
N ALA A 99 -3.82 -16.21 -14.07
CA ALA A 99 -4.94 -15.79 -13.20
C ALA A 99 -4.61 -14.46 -12.51
N VAL A 100 -5.52 -13.47 -12.59
CA VAL A 100 -5.30 -12.12 -12.06
C VAL A 100 -4.60 -12.24 -10.71
N ALA A 101 -3.32 -11.90 -10.69
CA ALA A 101 -2.52 -12.04 -9.49
C ALA A 101 -2.94 -10.93 -8.54
N TRP A 102 -3.65 -11.28 -7.48
CA TRP A 102 -3.92 -10.34 -6.42
C TRP A 102 -2.60 -9.84 -5.83
N PRO A 103 -2.48 -8.58 -5.42
CA PRO A 103 -1.25 -8.03 -4.87
C PRO A 103 -0.94 -8.55 -3.46
N PHE A 104 -1.55 -9.66 -3.07
CA PHE A 104 -1.35 -10.36 -1.80
C PHE A 104 -1.43 -11.86 -2.01
N SER A 105 -0.81 -12.61 -1.10
CA SER A 105 -0.87 -14.08 -1.10
C SER A 105 -0.89 -14.64 0.31
N PHE A 106 -1.33 -15.88 0.44
CA PHE A 106 -1.31 -16.65 1.69
C PHE A 106 -1.34 -18.15 1.39
N VAL A 107 -0.99 -18.95 2.40
CA VAL A 107 -1.19 -20.40 2.40
C VAL A 107 -2.26 -20.73 3.43
N TYR A 108 -3.23 -21.53 3.05
CA TYR A 108 -4.35 -21.93 3.88
C TYR A 108 -4.59 -23.42 3.80
N GLY A 109 -4.51 -24.12 4.94
CA GLY A 109 -4.58 -25.57 4.98
C GLY A 109 -3.53 -26.26 4.09
N GLY A 110 -2.32 -25.67 3.99
CA GLY A 110 -1.23 -26.15 3.14
C GLY A 110 -1.38 -25.85 1.65
N ARG A 111 -2.43 -25.14 1.20
CA ARG A 111 -2.68 -24.79 -0.19
C ARG A 111 -2.45 -23.30 -0.43
N PRO A 112 -1.75 -22.89 -1.52
CA PRO A 112 -1.54 -21.49 -1.83
C PRO A 112 -2.83 -20.80 -2.29
N SER A 113 -2.98 -19.51 -1.96
CA SER A 113 -4.16 -18.70 -2.30
C SER A 113 -4.45 -18.65 -3.80
N SER A 114 -3.42 -18.73 -4.66
CA SER A 114 -3.58 -18.78 -6.12
C SER A 114 -4.37 -20.00 -6.61
N GLN A 115 -4.38 -21.10 -5.84
CA GLN A 115 -5.19 -22.28 -6.16
C GLN A 115 -6.58 -22.24 -5.50
N LEU A 116 -6.76 -21.46 -4.46
CA LEU A 116 -7.98 -21.39 -3.67
C LEU A 116 -8.94 -20.31 -4.17
N LEU A 117 -8.45 -19.08 -4.32
CA LEU A 117 -9.26 -17.91 -4.64
C LEU A 117 -10.10 -18.04 -5.93
N PRO A 118 -9.62 -18.71 -7.01
CA PRO A 118 -10.45 -18.90 -8.22
C PRO A 118 -11.72 -19.71 -8.00
N SER A 119 -11.75 -20.58 -6.98
CA SER A 119 -12.91 -21.42 -6.64
C SER A 119 -13.79 -20.86 -5.53
N TRP A 120 -13.34 -19.77 -4.86
CA TRP A 120 -14.10 -19.17 -3.77
C TRP A 120 -15.16 -18.19 -4.31
N THR A 121 -16.24 -18.04 -3.54
CA THR A 121 -17.24 -17.02 -3.87
C THR A 121 -16.61 -15.63 -3.77
N ARG A 122 -16.72 -14.83 -4.84
CA ARG A 122 -16.14 -13.49 -4.92
C ARG A 122 -17.26 -12.44 -4.97
N ARG A 123 -17.04 -11.34 -4.20
CA ARG A 123 -17.85 -10.12 -4.27
C ARG A 123 -16.92 -8.92 -4.36
N ALA A 124 -17.23 -7.98 -5.25
CA ALA A 124 -16.49 -6.72 -5.38
C ALA A 124 -17.45 -5.53 -5.14
N GLU A 125 -16.91 -4.48 -4.52
CA GLU A 125 -17.61 -3.24 -4.23
C GLU A 125 -16.68 -2.07 -4.52
N VAL A 126 -17.19 -1.02 -5.14
CA VAL A 126 -16.48 0.21 -5.43
C VAL A 126 -17.29 1.38 -4.88
N GLY A 127 -16.62 2.36 -4.28
CA GLY A 127 -17.27 3.55 -3.75
C GLY A 127 -16.29 4.69 -3.57
N ASP A 128 -16.76 5.90 -3.75
CA ASP A 128 -15.94 7.10 -3.57
C ASP A 128 -15.67 7.35 -2.09
N VAL A 129 -14.46 7.84 -1.80
CA VAL A 129 -14.02 8.28 -0.48
C VAL A 129 -13.26 9.60 -0.62
N GLU A 130 -13.05 10.30 0.50
CA GLU A 130 -12.24 11.51 0.46
C GLU A 130 -10.82 11.21 -0.07
N GLY A 131 -10.44 11.87 -1.15
CA GLY A 131 -9.11 11.76 -1.80
C GLY A 131 -8.93 10.54 -2.69
N GLY A 132 -9.98 9.76 -2.98
CA GLY A 132 -9.82 8.57 -3.82
C GLY A 132 -11.06 7.72 -3.99
N GLN A 133 -10.85 6.54 -4.52
CA GLN A 133 -11.85 5.51 -4.69
C GLN A 133 -11.52 4.29 -3.83
N ARG A 134 -12.46 3.86 -3.00
CA ARG A 134 -12.33 2.62 -2.23
C ARG A 134 -12.80 1.44 -3.04
N ARG A 135 -11.95 0.43 -3.14
CA ARG A 135 -12.25 -0.86 -3.76
C ARG A 135 -12.18 -1.95 -2.70
N THR A 136 -13.24 -2.73 -2.58
CA THR A 136 -13.28 -3.87 -1.64
C THR A 136 -13.55 -5.13 -2.42
N VAL A 137 -12.71 -6.14 -2.23
CA VAL A 137 -12.95 -7.48 -2.79
C VAL A 137 -12.99 -8.47 -1.63
N THR A 138 -14.05 -9.27 -1.60
CA THR A 138 -14.28 -10.29 -0.58
C THR A 138 -14.34 -11.65 -1.23
N PHE A 139 -13.54 -12.58 -0.72
CA PHE A 139 -13.58 -14.00 -1.07
C PHE A 139 -14.09 -14.79 0.13
N THR A 140 -14.94 -15.76 -0.11
CA THR A 140 -15.46 -16.64 0.94
C THR A 140 -15.21 -18.09 0.56
N ASP A 141 -14.50 -18.80 1.43
CA ASP A 141 -14.32 -20.22 1.30
C ASP A 141 -15.66 -20.94 1.57
N PRO A 142 -16.22 -21.65 0.58
CA PRO A 142 -17.49 -22.35 0.76
C PRO A 142 -17.43 -23.53 1.73
N GLU A 143 -16.23 -24.06 2.00
CA GLU A 143 -16.06 -25.24 2.86
C GLU A 143 -15.93 -24.85 4.33
N THR A 144 -15.12 -23.85 4.65
CA THR A 144 -14.79 -23.50 6.04
C THR A 144 -15.44 -22.21 6.53
N GLY A 145 -15.91 -21.39 5.61
CA GLY A 145 -16.45 -20.06 5.91
C GLY A 145 -15.35 -19.02 6.21
N LEU A 146 -14.10 -19.25 5.84
CA LEU A 146 -13.08 -18.20 5.90
C LEU A 146 -13.43 -17.10 4.91
N GLU A 147 -13.58 -15.89 5.42
CA GLU A 147 -13.75 -14.66 4.64
C GLU A 147 -12.39 -13.94 4.51
N VAL A 148 -11.96 -13.68 3.28
CA VAL A 148 -10.76 -12.88 2.98
C VAL A 148 -11.21 -11.60 2.28
N ARG A 149 -11.04 -10.46 2.94
CA ARG A 149 -11.51 -9.16 2.46
C ARG A 149 -10.34 -8.21 2.27
N ALA A 150 -10.01 -7.91 1.03
CA ALA A 150 -9.04 -6.88 0.65
C ALA A 150 -9.77 -5.54 0.48
N VAL A 151 -9.31 -4.52 1.20
CA VAL A 151 -9.82 -3.15 1.14
C VAL A 151 -8.70 -2.26 0.66
N ALA A 152 -8.86 -1.67 -0.51
CA ALA A 152 -7.89 -0.76 -1.12
C ALA A 152 -8.48 0.64 -1.30
N THR A 153 -7.62 1.66 -1.23
CA THR A 153 -7.94 3.03 -1.66
C THR A 153 -6.99 3.42 -2.78
N VAL A 154 -7.54 3.67 -3.96
CA VAL A 154 -6.81 4.24 -5.09
C VAL A 154 -6.93 5.74 -5.01
N PHE A 155 -5.80 6.45 -4.88
CA PHE A 155 -5.81 7.90 -4.77
C PHE A 155 -6.03 8.56 -6.14
N THR A 156 -6.74 9.69 -6.16
CA THR A 156 -7.03 10.42 -7.41
C THR A 156 -6.03 11.53 -7.72
N ASP A 157 -5.27 11.97 -6.74
CA ASP A 157 -4.33 13.09 -6.85
C ASP A 157 -2.84 12.67 -6.88
N VAL A 158 -2.58 11.37 -6.71
CA VAL A 158 -1.24 10.78 -6.75
C VAL A 158 -1.30 9.37 -7.36
N PRO A 159 -0.25 8.90 -8.03
CA PRO A 159 -0.18 7.57 -8.61
C PRO A 159 0.07 6.52 -7.52
N GLY A 160 -0.85 6.39 -6.59
CA GLY A 160 -0.71 5.57 -5.39
C GLY A 160 -1.97 4.81 -5.00
N VAL A 161 -1.75 3.71 -4.32
CA VAL A 161 -2.77 2.86 -3.74
C VAL A 161 -2.34 2.37 -2.36
N ASP A 162 -3.28 2.32 -1.44
CA ASP A 162 -3.06 1.58 -0.21
C ASP A 162 -4.06 0.43 -0.07
N TRP A 163 -3.69 -0.60 0.70
CA TRP A 163 -4.60 -1.68 1.01
C TRP A 163 -4.27 -2.42 2.30
N THR A 164 -5.28 -3.10 2.81
CA THR A 164 -5.19 -4.03 3.94
C THR A 164 -6.04 -5.25 3.65
N VAL A 165 -5.54 -6.44 3.97
CA VAL A 165 -6.29 -7.69 3.84
C VAL A 165 -6.73 -8.17 5.22
N HIS A 166 -8.00 -8.50 5.36
CA HIS A 166 -8.63 -9.01 6.57
C HIS A 166 -9.02 -10.47 6.36
N PHE A 167 -8.76 -11.29 7.36
CA PHE A 167 -9.18 -12.69 7.42
C PHE A 167 -10.14 -12.84 8.60
N THR A 168 -11.34 -13.33 8.34
CA THR A 168 -12.38 -13.50 9.38
C THR A 168 -12.98 -14.89 9.28
N ASN A 169 -13.01 -15.63 10.37
CA ASN A 169 -13.72 -16.89 10.41
C ASN A 169 -15.23 -16.67 10.58
N ARG A 170 -16.00 -16.83 9.52
CA ARG A 170 -17.47 -16.79 9.51
C ARG A 170 -18.10 -18.19 9.71
N GLY A 171 -17.28 -19.22 9.75
CA GLY A 171 -17.73 -20.60 9.99
C GLY A 171 -18.02 -20.91 11.44
N THR A 172 -18.36 -22.16 11.71
CA THR A 172 -18.74 -22.67 13.05
C THR A 172 -17.64 -23.45 13.74
N SER A 173 -16.53 -23.73 13.05
CA SER A 173 -15.36 -24.45 13.56
C SER A 173 -14.09 -23.62 13.39
N ALA A 174 -13.02 -23.96 14.10
CA ALA A 174 -11.73 -23.35 13.88
C ALA A 174 -11.25 -23.58 12.44
N THR A 175 -10.63 -22.56 11.84
CA THR A 175 -10.11 -22.67 10.47
C THR A 175 -8.92 -23.62 10.40
N PRO A 176 -8.64 -24.21 9.24
CA PRO A 176 -7.29 -24.67 8.91
C PRO A 176 -6.23 -23.59 9.18
N VAL A 177 -4.97 -24.01 9.23
CA VAL A 177 -3.85 -23.09 9.47
C VAL A 177 -3.72 -22.08 8.34
N LEU A 178 -3.67 -20.81 8.72
CA LEU A 178 -3.35 -19.67 7.86
C LEU A 178 -1.88 -19.28 8.11
N GLU A 179 -1.08 -19.30 7.08
CA GLU A 179 0.36 -19.07 7.16
C GLU A 179 0.93 -18.39 5.92
N GLN A 180 2.18 -17.96 5.97
CA GLN A 180 2.88 -17.28 4.87
C GLN A 180 2.09 -16.11 4.27
N VAL A 181 1.38 -15.37 5.11
CA VAL A 181 0.54 -14.26 4.67
C VAL A 181 1.40 -13.08 4.24
N ARG A 182 1.31 -12.73 2.97
CA ARG A 182 2.00 -11.59 2.37
C ARG A 182 0.96 -10.53 2.00
N ALA A 183 1.04 -9.40 2.67
CA ALA A 183 0.19 -8.25 2.38
C ALA A 183 0.49 -7.66 1.00
N LEU A 184 1.77 -7.72 0.58
CA LEU A 184 2.24 -7.42 -0.75
C LEU A 184 2.87 -8.68 -1.35
N ASP A 185 2.40 -9.08 -2.52
CA ASP A 185 2.99 -10.12 -3.37
C ASP A 185 2.67 -9.76 -4.82
N ALA A 186 3.51 -8.93 -5.42
CA ALA A 186 3.29 -8.37 -6.74
C ALA A 186 4.58 -8.35 -7.56
N SER A 187 4.43 -8.37 -8.88
CA SER A 187 5.55 -8.32 -9.83
C SER A 187 5.36 -7.18 -10.81
N PHE A 188 6.45 -6.46 -11.09
CA PHE A 188 6.46 -5.31 -11.97
C PHE A 188 7.42 -5.55 -13.12
N PRO A 189 7.00 -5.37 -14.39
CA PRO A 189 7.92 -5.34 -15.49
C PRO A 189 8.96 -4.25 -15.28
N CYS A 190 10.23 -4.54 -15.49
CA CYS A 190 11.29 -3.55 -15.48
C CYS A 190 12.04 -3.57 -16.83
N ALA A 191 12.52 -2.40 -17.25
CA ALA A 191 13.37 -2.29 -18.44
C ALA A 191 14.65 -3.13 -18.24
N PRO A 192 15.33 -3.55 -19.32
CA PRO A 192 16.61 -4.22 -19.23
C PRO A 192 17.60 -3.42 -18.40
N GLY A 193 18.25 -4.08 -17.45
CA GLY A 193 19.20 -3.47 -16.52
C GLY A 193 18.99 -4.06 -15.11
N ALA A 194 19.89 -3.70 -14.20
CA ALA A 194 19.73 -4.08 -12.79
C ALA A 194 18.93 -2.99 -12.08
N PRO A 195 17.72 -3.28 -11.58
CA PRO A 195 17.03 -2.36 -10.67
C PRO A 195 17.86 -2.17 -9.40
N ALA A 196 17.62 -1.07 -8.69
CA ALA A 196 18.26 -0.79 -7.42
C ALA A 196 17.23 -0.70 -6.30
N VAL A 197 17.59 -1.21 -5.12
CA VAL A 197 16.81 -1.07 -3.90
C VAL A 197 17.39 0.08 -3.08
N PHE A 198 16.57 1.11 -2.83
CA PHE A 198 16.90 2.20 -1.93
C PHE A 198 16.25 1.95 -0.58
N HIS A 199 17.04 1.87 0.46
CA HIS A 199 16.56 1.65 1.82
C HIS A 199 17.41 2.40 2.83
N SER A 200 17.01 2.41 4.09
CA SER A 200 17.77 3.01 5.18
C SER A 200 17.61 2.22 6.47
N LEU A 201 18.58 2.35 7.34
CA LEU A 201 18.47 1.93 8.72
C LEU A 201 17.66 2.95 9.52
N ARG A 202 17.11 2.52 10.64
CA ARG A 202 16.37 3.39 11.56
C ARG A 202 16.51 2.87 12.99
N SER A 203 16.41 3.79 13.93
CA SER A 203 16.28 3.52 15.38
C SER A 203 17.36 2.60 15.97
N THR A 204 18.54 2.59 15.37
CA THR A 204 19.69 1.83 15.88
C THR A 204 20.52 2.67 16.87
N CYS A 205 20.28 3.98 16.91
CA CYS A 205 21.10 4.98 17.60
C CYS A 205 22.55 5.03 17.06
N GLY A 206 22.75 4.55 15.85
CA GLY A 206 24.02 4.56 15.14
C GLY A 206 24.16 5.77 14.23
N VAL A 207 25.37 6.05 13.81
CA VAL A 207 25.69 7.13 12.86
C VAL A 207 25.09 6.90 11.49
N ASP A 208 24.73 5.66 11.15
CA ASP A 208 24.15 5.25 9.89
C ASP A 208 22.62 5.37 9.85
N ASP A 209 21.99 5.72 10.99
CA ASP A 209 20.55 5.99 11.01
C ASP A 209 20.23 7.14 10.03
N TRP A 210 19.20 6.93 9.21
CA TRP A 210 18.76 7.86 8.16
C TRP A 210 19.66 7.95 6.93
N GLN A 211 20.79 7.30 6.92
CA GLN A 211 21.64 7.24 5.74
C GLN A 211 20.93 6.41 4.65
N PRO A 212 20.82 6.91 3.42
CA PRO A 212 20.27 6.13 2.31
C PRO A 212 21.32 5.13 1.81
N PHE A 213 20.89 3.93 1.56
CA PHE A 213 21.66 2.90 0.86
C PHE A 213 20.99 2.62 -0.49
N SER A 214 21.81 2.48 -1.52
CA SER A 214 21.38 2.05 -2.85
C SER A 214 22.13 0.78 -3.21
N GLU A 215 21.39 -0.31 -3.39
CA GLU A 215 21.96 -1.61 -3.69
C GLU A 215 21.41 -2.11 -5.03
N ALA A 216 22.31 -2.37 -5.98
CA ALA A 216 21.92 -3.00 -7.24
C ALA A 216 21.32 -4.40 -7.00
N LEU A 217 20.31 -4.75 -7.77
CA LEU A 217 19.63 -6.04 -7.72
C LEU A 217 19.80 -6.74 -9.08
N PRO A 218 20.94 -7.41 -9.35
CA PRO A 218 21.17 -8.16 -10.59
C PRO A 218 20.13 -9.27 -10.81
N ALA A 219 19.98 -9.72 -12.04
CA ALA A 219 19.08 -10.81 -12.39
C ALA A 219 19.35 -12.07 -11.53
N GLY A 220 18.30 -12.68 -11.04
CA GLY A 220 18.34 -13.85 -10.15
C GLY A 220 18.68 -13.52 -8.69
N GLN A 221 18.99 -12.27 -8.35
CA GLN A 221 19.26 -11.89 -6.97
C GLN A 221 18.00 -11.46 -6.23
N ARG A 222 18.03 -11.72 -4.92
CA ARG A 222 16.98 -11.35 -3.96
C ARG A 222 17.59 -10.58 -2.80
N ARG A 223 17.03 -9.41 -2.52
CA ARG A 223 17.30 -8.62 -1.32
C ARG A 223 16.14 -8.76 -0.34
N ALA A 224 16.42 -9.20 0.88
CA ALA A 224 15.44 -9.30 1.96
C ALA A 224 15.86 -8.42 3.14
N PHE A 225 14.89 -7.84 3.84
CA PHE A 225 15.11 -7.00 5.00
C PHE A 225 13.91 -7.05 5.94
N ALA A 226 14.18 -6.86 7.23
CA ALA A 226 13.22 -6.91 8.33
C ALA A 226 13.77 -6.14 9.52
N PRO A 227 12.93 -5.62 10.43
CA PRO A 227 13.40 -5.11 11.70
C PRO A 227 13.97 -6.23 12.57
N THR A 228 14.83 -5.87 13.54
CA THR A 228 15.63 -6.84 14.29
C THR A 228 15.07 -7.22 15.67
N ALA A 229 14.14 -6.44 16.23
CA ALA A 229 13.67 -6.66 17.60
C ALA A 229 12.17 -6.36 17.81
N GLY A 230 11.34 -6.67 16.82
CA GLY A 230 9.89 -6.56 16.94
C GLY A 230 9.35 -5.12 16.87
N ARG A 231 10.20 -4.10 16.80
CA ARG A 231 9.80 -2.72 16.53
C ARG A 231 9.92 -2.43 15.05
N SER A 232 8.90 -1.82 14.48
CA SER A 232 8.74 -1.64 13.02
C SER A 232 9.93 -0.97 12.32
N SER A 233 10.69 -0.14 13.02
CA SER A 233 11.78 0.63 12.43
C SER A 233 13.16 0.31 13.00
N LEU A 234 13.29 -0.69 13.85
CA LEU A 234 14.59 -1.02 14.40
C LEU A 234 15.46 -1.82 13.41
N GLY A 235 16.53 -1.23 12.94
CA GLY A 235 17.49 -1.84 12.01
C GLY A 235 17.07 -1.80 10.54
N ALA A 236 15.78 -1.66 10.24
CA ALA A 236 15.27 -1.49 8.87
C ALA A 236 14.15 -0.46 8.84
N CYS A 237 14.16 0.42 7.85
CA CYS A 237 13.07 1.36 7.62
C CYS A 237 11.88 0.64 6.94
N PRO A 238 10.64 0.82 7.42
CA PRO A 238 9.45 0.26 6.77
C PRO A 238 9.06 0.98 5.48
N PHE A 239 9.92 1.86 4.97
CA PHE A 239 9.78 2.57 3.70
C PHE A 239 11.01 2.29 2.84
N PHE A 240 10.79 1.89 1.59
CA PHE A 240 11.85 1.62 0.63
C PHE A 240 11.39 1.87 -0.80
N ASP A 241 12.35 2.08 -1.70
CA ASP A 241 12.10 2.29 -3.12
C ASP A 241 12.76 1.18 -3.93
N ILE A 242 12.11 0.80 -5.02
CA ILE A 242 12.70 0.01 -6.09
C ILE A 242 12.77 0.90 -7.31
N GLN A 243 13.97 1.14 -7.81
CA GLN A 243 14.21 1.93 -9.02
C GLN A 243 14.63 1.04 -10.17
N TRP A 244 14.07 1.29 -11.33
CA TRP A 244 14.48 0.72 -12.62
C TRP A 244 14.59 1.86 -13.66
N THR A 245 15.12 1.55 -14.85
CA THR A 245 15.23 2.54 -15.93
C THR A 245 13.86 3.12 -16.28
N GLY A 246 13.70 4.43 -16.18
CA GLY A 246 12.47 5.16 -16.49
C GLY A 246 11.46 5.26 -15.35
N GLY A 247 11.77 4.78 -14.14
CA GLY A 247 10.84 4.94 -13.01
C GLY A 247 11.12 4.02 -11.83
N GLY A 248 10.08 3.78 -11.04
CA GLY A 248 10.17 2.92 -9.86
C GLY A 248 8.88 2.80 -9.09
N ALA A 249 8.99 2.16 -7.92
CA ALA A 249 7.92 2.04 -6.94
C ALA A 249 8.43 2.33 -5.54
N THR A 250 7.71 3.17 -4.80
CA THR A 250 7.92 3.41 -3.37
C THR A 250 6.91 2.60 -2.58
N VAL A 251 7.38 1.88 -1.57
CA VAL A 251 6.56 0.99 -0.74
C VAL A 251 6.67 1.39 0.72
N GLY A 252 5.54 1.45 1.41
CA GLY A 252 5.45 1.60 2.85
C GLY A 252 4.71 0.46 3.51
N ILE A 253 5.25 -0.02 4.63
CA ILE A 253 4.68 -1.11 5.42
C ILE A 253 4.12 -0.53 6.72
N GLY A 254 2.81 -0.33 6.77
CA GLY A 254 2.09 0.21 7.93
C GLY A 254 1.82 -0.86 8.99
N TRP A 255 2.84 -1.20 9.74
CA TRP A 255 2.79 -2.18 10.81
C TRP A 255 3.66 -1.73 11.99
N THR A 256 3.18 -1.88 13.20
CA THR A 256 3.91 -1.44 14.40
C THR A 256 4.87 -2.50 14.94
N GLY A 257 4.75 -3.74 14.50
CA GLY A 257 5.53 -4.89 14.96
C GLY A 257 6.49 -5.42 13.91
N GLN A 258 6.82 -6.70 14.05
CA GLN A 258 7.76 -7.41 13.18
C GLN A 258 7.14 -7.68 11.80
N TRP A 259 7.77 -7.16 10.77
CA TRP A 259 7.45 -7.37 9.36
C TRP A 259 8.66 -7.93 8.61
N ALA A 260 8.47 -8.40 7.41
CA ALA A 260 9.54 -8.74 6.48
C ALA A 260 9.18 -8.30 5.07
N ALA A 261 10.18 -7.91 4.30
CA ALA A 261 10.04 -7.58 2.90
C ALA A 261 11.17 -8.18 2.08
N ALA A 262 10.93 -8.36 0.79
CA ALA A 262 11.94 -8.78 -0.17
C ALA A 262 11.64 -8.21 -1.55
N ALA A 263 12.70 -7.86 -2.27
CA ALA A 263 12.70 -7.60 -3.70
C ALA A 263 13.56 -8.67 -4.41
N GLU A 264 13.09 -9.17 -5.54
CA GLU A 264 13.78 -10.17 -6.34
C GLU A 264 13.71 -9.80 -7.82
N ASN A 265 14.86 -9.76 -8.49
CA ASN A 265 14.90 -9.55 -9.94
C ASN A 265 14.78 -10.89 -10.66
N ARG A 266 13.66 -11.09 -11.35
CA ARG A 266 13.34 -12.29 -12.13
C ARG A 266 13.39 -11.99 -13.61
N ASP A 267 14.60 -11.68 -14.12
CA ASP A 267 14.87 -11.48 -15.55
C ASP A 267 13.85 -10.56 -16.26
N GLY A 268 13.96 -9.27 -16.00
CA GLY A 268 13.06 -8.26 -16.57
C GLY A 268 11.75 -8.03 -15.78
N THR A 269 11.65 -8.66 -14.60
CA THR A 269 10.52 -8.45 -13.68
C THR A 269 11.05 -8.34 -12.27
N VAL A 270 10.62 -7.32 -11.53
CA VAL A 270 10.89 -7.21 -10.09
C VAL A 270 9.70 -7.74 -9.31
N ALA A 271 9.91 -8.82 -8.55
CA ALA A 271 8.93 -9.34 -7.62
C ALA A 271 9.13 -8.68 -6.24
N LEU A 272 8.07 -8.12 -5.68
CA LEU A 272 8.03 -7.52 -4.35
C LEU A 272 7.14 -8.33 -3.42
N GLN A 273 7.65 -8.63 -2.24
CA GLN A 273 6.92 -9.35 -1.21
C GLN A 273 7.08 -8.63 0.12
N ALA A 274 5.98 -8.41 0.84
CA ALA A 274 6.02 -7.89 2.20
C ALA A 274 4.80 -8.35 3.01
N GLY A 275 5.00 -8.48 4.33
CA GLY A 275 3.93 -8.88 5.24
C GLY A 275 4.42 -9.02 6.67
N MET A 276 3.63 -9.64 7.53
CA MET A 276 4.12 -10.08 8.83
C MET A 276 5.19 -11.15 8.64
N GLN A 277 6.30 -11.03 9.34
CA GLN A 277 7.42 -11.95 9.17
C GLN A 277 7.02 -13.40 9.50
N THR A 278 6.24 -13.57 10.55
CA THR A 278 5.77 -14.87 11.01
C THR A 278 4.27 -14.81 11.24
N MET A 279 3.51 -15.57 10.48
CA MET A 279 2.09 -15.80 10.69
C MET A 279 1.80 -17.28 10.50
N HIS A 280 1.35 -17.93 11.55
CA HIS A 280 0.98 -19.36 11.55
C HIS A 280 -0.07 -19.55 12.63
N LEU A 281 -1.34 -19.50 12.27
CA LEU A 281 -2.46 -19.55 13.22
C LEU A 281 -3.72 -20.13 12.60
N SER A 282 -4.64 -20.56 13.46
CA SER A 282 -6.03 -20.87 13.13
C SER A 282 -6.94 -19.88 13.81
N LEU A 283 -8.00 -19.45 13.14
CA LEU A 283 -9.01 -18.54 13.67
C LEU A 283 -10.17 -19.37 14.25
N LYS A 284 -10.56 -19.09 15.49
CA LYS A 284 -11.82 -19.61 16.05
C LYS A 284 -13.02 -18.92 15.41
N PRO A 285 -14.22 -19.48 15.51
CA PRO A 285 -15.44 -18.84 15.02
C PRO A 285 -15.56 -17.40 15.53
N GLY A 286 -15.76 -16.45 14.59
CA GLY A 286 -15.86 -15.03 14.86
C GLY A 286 -14.54 -14.30 15.03
N GLU A 287 -13.41 -14.98 15.15
CA GLU A 287 -12.10 -14.33 15.23
C GLU A 287 -11.68 -13.72 13.88
N SER A 288 -10.91 -12.66 13.96
CA SER A 288 -10.44 -11.91 12.80
C SER A 288 -9.01 -11.43 12.99
N VAL A 289 -8.24 -11.40 11.92
CA VAL A 289 -6.88 -10.86 11.87
C VAL A 289 -6.71 -10.04 10.59
N ARG A 290 -5.83 -9.04 10.62
CA ARG A 290 -5.50 -8.24 9.44
C ARG A 290 -4.02 -8.26 9.14
N THR A 291 -3.67 -7.97 7.89
CA THR A 291 -2.28 -7.74 7.47
C THR A 291 -1.78 -6.35 7.87
N PRO A 292 -0.48 -6.08 7.75
CA PRO A 292 0.02 -4.73 7.57
C PRO A 292 -0.77 -3.98 6.47
N ARG A 293 -0.94 -2.66 6.64
CA ARG A 293 -1.37 -1.80 5.54
C ARG A 293 -0.19 -1.58 4.61
N ILE A 294 -0.38 -1.81 3.34
CA ILE A 294 0.62 -1.49 2.32
C ILE A 294 0.20 -0.17 1.68
N LEU A 295 1.15 0.74 1.54
CA LEU A 295 1.03 1.92 0.70
C LEU A 295 2.06 1.77 -0.41
N MET A 296 1.61 1.83 -1.65
CA MET A 296 2.49 1.75 -2.80
C MET A 296 2.24 2.90 -3.76
N MET A 297 3.31 3.48 -4.26
CA MET A 297 3.27 4.51 -5.29
C MET A 297 4.17 4.13 -6.44
N GLN A 298 3.67 4.24 -7.66
CA GLN A 298 4.50 4.17 -8.86
C GLN A 298 4.89 5.57 -9.30
N TRP A 299 6.07 5.69 -9.85
CA TRP A 299 6.58 6.95 -10.38
C TRP A 299 7.38 6.72 -11.65
N SER A 300 7.44 7.73 -12.50
CA SER A 300 8.18 7.72 -13.77
C SER A 300 9.25 8.81 -13.78
N GLY A 301 10.31 8.62 -14.58
CA GLY A 301 11.47 9.49 -14.68
C GLY A 301 12.68 8.91 -13.94
N GLU A 302 13.82 9.60 -14.07
CA GLU A 302 15.10 9.16 -13.49
C GLU A 302 15.40 9.80 -12.13
N GLU A 303 14.58 10.76 -11.68
CA GLU A 303 14.83 11.56 -10.48
C GLU A 303 14.15 10.94 -9.26
N VAL A 304 14.92 10.26 -8.40
CA VAL A 304 14.44 9.64 -7.13
C VAL A 304 13.88 10.69 -6.16
N GLU A 305 14.42 11.91 -6.17
CA GLU A 305 13.95 13.02 -5.33
C GLU A 305 12.48 13.37 -5.63
N ARG A 306 12.06 13.23 -6.88
CA ARG A 306 10.64 13.39 -7.26
C ARG A 306 9.76 12.34 -6.58
N ALA A 307 10.21 11.08 -6.55
CA ALA A 307 9.51 9.99 -5.85
C ALA A 307 9.37 10.31 -4.35
N HIS A 308 10.45 10.73 -3.71
CA HIS A 308 10.45 11.12 -2.30
C HIS A 308 9.52 12.31 -2.01
N ASN A 309 9.45 13.30 -2.91
CA ASN A 309 8.54 14.43 -2.75
C ASN A 309 7.06 14.01 -2.93
N LEU A 310 6.76 13.14 -3.91
CA LEU A 310 5.44 12.55 -4.07
C LEU A 310 5.04 11.76 -2.83
N TRP A 311 5.95 10.93 -2.30
CA TRP A 311 5.74 10.18 -1.07
C TRP A 311 5.41 11.06 0.12
N ARG A 312 6.23 12.09 0.38
CA ARG A 312 5.98 13.06 1.46
C ARG A 312 4.63 13.76 1.31
N GLY A 313 4.30 14.18 0.08
CA GLY A 313 3.01 14.79 -0.22
C GLY A 313 1.84 13.84 0.08
N THR A 314 1.95 12.57 -0.31
CA THR A 314 0.95 11.52 -0.06
C THR A 314 0.79 11.26 1.44
N MET A 315 1.89 11.11 2.17
CA MET A 315 1.86 10.95 3.63
C MET A 315 1.12 12.10 4.31
N LEU A 316 1.41 13.34 3.93
CA LEU A 316 0.76 14.53 4.51
C LEU A 316 -0.74 14.61 4.18
N ARG A 317 -1.14 14.28 2.97
CA ARG A 317 -2.54 14.41 2.53
C ARG A 317 -3.41 13.25 2.99
N HIS A 318 -2.92 12.01 2.89
CA HIS A 318 -3.75 10.82 3.01
C HIS A 318 -3.47 9.96 4.24
N ILE A 319 -2.27 10.05 4.84
CA ILE A 319 -1.86 9.16 5.92
C ILE A 319 -1.75 9.88 7.27
N THR A 320 -1.26 11.12 7.26
CA THR A 320 -1.12 11.90 8.51
C THR A 320 -2.46 12.04 9.22
N PRO A 321 -2.55 11.68 10.51
CA PRO A 321 -3.79 11.79 11.28
C PRO A 321 -4.36 13.21 11.26
N ARG A 322 -5.67 13.30 11.21
CA ARG A 322 -6.41 14.57 11.28
C ARG A 322 -7.38 14.56 12.45
N VAL A 323 -7.47 15.68 13.14
CA VAL A 323 -8.45 15.89 14.18
C VAL A 323 -9.28 17.11 13.80
N ARG A 324 -10.60 16.96 13.73
CA ARG A 324 -11.55 18.02 13.31
C ARG A 324 -11.17 18.67 11.97
N GLY A 325 -10.69 17.85 11.02
CA GLY A 325 -10.24 18.31 9.69
C GLY A 325 -8.84 18.93 9.62
N GLY A 326 -8.23 19.25 10.77
CA GLY A 326 -6.85 19.74 10.82
C GLY A 326 -5.83 18.60 10.92
N VAL A 327 -4.67 18.76 10.27
CA VAL A 327 -3.54 17.84 10.43
C VAL A 327 -3.06 17.88 11.88
N VAL A 328 -2.87 16.69 12.47
CA VAL A 328 -2.24 16.61 13.79
C VAL A 328 -0.75 16.92 13.63
N VAL A 329 -0.36 18.07 14.13
CA VAL A 329 1.05 18.45 14.24
C VAL A 329 1.53 18.00 15.62
N PRO A 330 2.53 17.10 15.70
CA PRO A 330 3.14 16.75 16.98
C PRO A 330 3.73 17.98 17.64
N PRO A 331 3.68 18.10 18.97
CA PRO A 331 4.33 19.20 19.67
C PRO A 331 5.85 19.15 19.42
N ILE A 332 6.48 20.31 19.37
CA ILE A 332 7.94 20.41 19.30
C ILE A 332 8.48 19.99 20.67
N ALA A 333 9.02 18.79 20.72
CA ALA A 333 9.49 18.18 21.97
C ALA A 333 10.99 18.35 22.15
N HIS A 334 11.39 18.71 23.37
CA HIS A 334 12.76 18.53 23.86
C HIS A 334 12.84 17.21 24.61
N LEU A 335 13.78 16.37 24.23
CA LEU A 335 14.11 15.14 24.96
C LEU A 335 15.19 15.42 25.99
N THR A 336 15.01 14.93 27.22
CA THR A 336 16.12 14.86 28.17
C THR A 336 17.22 13.98 27.59
N THR A 337 18.25 14.62 27.21
CA THR A 337 19.36 13.89 26.62
C THR A 337 20.36 13.44 27.56
N ALA A 338 19.96 13.10 28.58
CA ALA A 338 20.99 12.97 29.54
C ALA A 338 21.65 11.61 29.52
N PHE A 339 22.32 11.26 28.43
CA PHE A 339 23.38 10.25 28.52
C PHE A 339 24.39 10.56 29.63
N TYR A 340 24.54 11.83 29.99
CA TYR A 340 25.36 12.25 31.12
C TYR A 340 24.60 12.37 32.43
N GLU A 341 23.30 12.55 32.38
CA GLU A 341 22.44 12.75 33.55
C GLU A 341 21.66 11.48 33.92
N MET A 342 21.30 10.65 32.97
CA MET A 342 20.63 9.35 33.09
C MET A 342 20.05 9.06 34.47
N ASP A 343 20.66 8.15 35.18
CA ASP A 343 20.33 7.76 36.56
C ASP A 343 20.67 8.82 37.60
N LYS A 344 21.38 9.90 37.24
CA LYS A 344 21.77 11.01 38.11
C LYS A 344 20.90 12.24 37.96
N ALA A 345 20.11 12.34 36.91
CA ALA A 345 19.24 13.48 36.69
C ALA A 345 18.28 13.73 37.86
N THR A 346 18.16 14.98 38.22
CA THR A 346 17.35 15.44 39.34
C THR A 346 16.19 16.31 38.84
N GLU A 347 15.24 16.59 39.72
CA GLU A 347 14.16 17.55 39.44
C GLU A 347 14.71 18.94 39.07
N ALA A 348 15.79 19.38 39.74
CA ALA A 348 16.45 20.64 39.43
C ALA A 348 16.99 20.68 38.01
N ASP A 349 17.58 19.58 37.51
CA ASP A 349 18.05 19.47 36.15
C ASP A 349 16.86 19.57 35.17
N ALA A 350 15.77 18.87 35.45
CA ALA A 350 14.56 18.92 34.63
C ALA A 350 13.97 20.34 34.56
N LEU A 351 13.89 21.05 35.69
CA LEU A 351 13.42 22.44 35.74
C LEU A 351 14.35 23.38 34.97
N SER A 352 15.68 23.18 35.05
CA SER A 352 16.65 23.94 34.27
C SER A 352 16.47 23.76 32.77
N HIS A 353 16.23 22.51 32.31
CA HIS A 353 15.92 22.22 30.90
C HIS A 353 14.61 22.88 30.47
N LEU A 354 13.57 22.81 31.28
CA LEU A 354 12.28 23.47 30.98
C LEU A 354 12.47 24.99 30.84
N ASP A 355 13.22 25.62 31.75
CA ASP A 355 13.49 27.04 31.67
C ASP A 355 14.30 27.43 30.41
N ALA A 356 15.28 26.65 30.05
CA ALA A 356 16.05 26.88 28.82
C ALA A 356 15.22 26.69 27.57
N CYS A 357 14.28 25.75 27.56
CA CYS A 357 13.50 25.39 26.37
C CYS A 357 12.31 26.32 26.10
N LYS A 358 11.75 26.97 27.14
CA LYS A 358 10.53 27.78 26.99
C LYS A 358 10.68 28.95 25.99
N ASP A 359 11.86 29.58 25.96
CA ASP A 359 12.15 30.72 25.08
C ASP A 359 12.61 30.29 23.69
N LEU A 360 12.87 28.99 23.49
CA LEU A 360 13.30 28.41 22.22
C LEU A 360 12.12 27.86 21.38
N GLY A 361 10.89 27.97 21.89
CA GLY A 361 9.68 27.52 21.19
C GLY A 361 9.40 26.03 21.31
N PHE A 362 10.00 25.34 22.27
CA PHE A 362 9.60 23.99 22.60
C PHE A 362 8.24 23.99 23.30
N GLU A 363 7.40 23.02 22.93
CA GLU A 363 6.02 22.89 23.42
C GLU A 363 5.86 21.73 24.41
N CYS A 364 6.81 20.82 24.42
CA CYS A 364 6.78 19.60 25.22
C CYS A 364 8.18 19.27 25.74
N TYR A 365 8.26 18.85 26.98
CA TYR A 365 9.45 18.26 27.57
C TYR A 365 9.23 16.76 27.71
N TRP A 366 10.03 15.97 27.01
CA TRP A 366 9.99 14.51 27.07
C TRP A 366 10.96 14.03 28.12
N HIS A 367 10.45 13.66 29.28
CA HIS A 367 11.24 13.02 30.31
C HIS A 367 11.24 11.52 30.04
N ASP A 368 12.34 10.98 29.54
CA ASP A 368 12.48 9.55 29.32
C ASP A 368 12.65 8.82 30.66
N ALA A 369 12.57 7.51 30.68
CA ALA A 369 12.43 6.58 31.81
C ALA A 369 13.47 6.68 32.95
N TYR A 370 14.33 7.69 32.97
CA TYR A 370 15.40 7.93 33.97
C TYR A 370 14.93 8.47 35.31
N TYR A 371 13.66 8.73 35.46
CA TYR A 371 13.03 9.12 36.73
C TYR A 371 12.84 7.95 37.70
N GLY A 372 13.06 6.70 37.23
CA GLY A 372 12.84 5.47 37.98
C GLY A 372 13.71 5.31 39.22
N ARG A 373 13.29 4.39 40.07
CA ARG A 373 14.03 4.04 41.30
C ARG A 373 15.26 3.19 40.99
N ASP A 374 15.17 2.41 39.92
CA ASP A 374 16.17 1.44 39.52
C ASP A 374 16.79 1.86 38.16
N ASP A 375 17.79 1.13 37.73
CA ASP A 375 18.47 1.39 36.46
C ASP A 375 17.51 1.34 35.25
N PHE A 376 17.82 2.14 34.27
CA PHE A 376 17.10 2.18 33.00
C PHE A 376 17.47 1.00 32.08
N PRO A 377 16.53 0.45 31.33
CA PRO A 377 15.09 0.48 31.54
C PRO A 377 14.67 -0.67 32.46
N SER A 378 14.12 -0.36 33.61
CA SER A 378 13.60 -1.43 34.43
C SER A 378 12.28 -1.94 33.83
N VAL A 379 12.29 -3.19 33.42
CA VAL A 379 11.12 -3.86 32.84
C VAL A 379 10.00 -3.90 33.88
N GLY A 380 8.82 -3.38 33.48
CA GLY A 380 7.64 -3.40 34.33
C GLY A 380 7.37 -2.11 35.11
N ASN A 381 8.22 -1.10 35.07
CA ASN A 381 7.98 0.18 35.73
C ASN A 381 6.69 0.86 35.27
N TYR A 382 6.27 0.63 34.04
CA TYR A 382 5.04 1.20 33.48
C TYR A 382 3.75 0.66 34.12
N VAL A 383 3.79 -0.48 34.76
CA VAL A 383 2.65 -1.10 35.46
C VAL A 383 2.63 -0.83 36.95
N LEU A 384 3.68 -0.18 37.47
CA LEU A 384 3.73 0.18 38.90
C LEU A 384 2.85 1.40 39.18
N PRO A 385 2.28 1.52 40.39
CA PRO A 385 1.66 2.76 40.87
C PRO A 385 2.62 3.94 40.78
N VAL A 386 2.08 5.12 40.51
CA VAL A 386 2.88 6.35 40.30
C VAL A 386 3.89 6.56 41.42
N GLU A 387 3.48 6.35 42.66
CA GLU A 387 4.29 6.54 43.88
C GLU A 387 5.51 5.59 43.95
N ARG A 388 5.49 4.54 43.17
CA ARG A 388 6.59 3.57 43.08
C ARG A 388 7.46 3.73 41.86
N ARG A 389 7.05 4.55 40.89
CA ARG A 389 7.79 4.74 39.64
C ARG A 389 8.96 5.70 39.79
N PHE A 390 8.83 6.68 40.69
CA PHE A 390 9.79 7.76 40.82
C PHE A 390 10.79 7.54 41.94
N ASN A 391 11.99 8.04 41.73
CA ASN A 391 12.98 8.16 42.75
C ASN A 391 12.76 9.45 43.53
N SER A 392 12.10 9.36 44.69
CA SER A 392 11.75 10.51 45.50
C SER A 392 12.95 11.30 46.06
N ALA A 393 14.15 10.71 46.08
CA ALA A 393 15.37 11.43 46.44
C ALA A 393 15.81 12.40 45.33
N ARG A 394 15.58 12.03 44.08
CA ARG A 394 15.91 12.87 42.91
C ARG A 394 14.77 13.78 42.49
N TYR A 395 13.54 13.32 42.67
CA TYR A 395 12.30 14.03 42.30
C TYR A 395 11.34 14.13 43.51
N PRO A 396 11.58 15.07 44.43
CA PRO A 396 10.84 15.13 45.68
C PRO A 396 9.42 15.68 45.55
N ASN A 397 9.15 16.50 44.53
CA ASN A 397 7.87 17.21 44.38
C ASN A 397 6.96 16.60 43.31
N GLN A 398 6.75 15.31 43.35
CA GLN A 398 5.91 14.60 42.37
C GLN A 398 4.50 14.39 42.83
#